data_333612cdd768ba43a6d2643eb11401ee
#
_entry.id   333612cdd768ba43a6d2643eb11401ee
#
_cell.length_a   1.000
_cell.length_b   1.000
_cell.length_c   1.000
_cell.angle_alpha   90.00
_cell.angle_beta   90.00
_cell.angle_gamma   90.00
#
_symmetry.space_group_name_H-M   'P 1'
#
loop_
_entity.id
_entity.type
_entity.pdbx_description
1 polymer ?
#
loop_
_entity_poly.entity_id
_entity_poly.type
_entity_poly.pdbx_seq_one_letter_code
_entity_poly.pdbx_strand_id
1 'polypeptide(L)'
;MSLLPDADTFKRLTDGSLRGPGPAAARAMLAGISVPYGWIVAARNIAYDRRLLAVRGGGVPVISIGNLTLGGTGKTPLVAWAARTLAAAGRRPAIVSRGYGAKPGEVSDEAAELALVVPGVPHVADRDRVAGARAAVTRGADVIVLDDGFQHRRLARDLDIVAIDATDPFGGERLFPRGLLREPPASLRRADAVVLTRAAAVDAESRAAIRRAVIAARGGDSSMLWAEASHRPVALRDHAGGLHDLDRLRGCRVAAFAGIGNPAAFRSTLTGLGADIAAYTPFADHHAYGDGDLEALAATVRTSGAALAVTTLKDLVKVRRLDLGGIPLVALEIAATFSVGGDELAAAVVAASQSVAR
;
A
#
# COMPACT_ATOMS: atom_id res chain seq x y z
N MET A 1 -5.06 -19.17 20.90
CA MET A 1 -4.44 -19.69 19.67
C MET A 1 -5.29 -19.22 18.50
N SER A 2 -4.71 -18.42 17.60
CA SER A 2 -5.41 -18.00 16.37
C SER A 2 -5.62 -19.26 15.50
N LEU A 3 -6.89 -19.53 15.14
CA LEU A 3 -7.27 -20.64 14.25
C LEU A 3 -6.88 -20.39 12.78
N LEU A 4 -6.41 -19.20 12.46
CA LEU A 4 -5.96 -18.82 11.12
C LEU A 4 -4.44 -18.85 11.07
N PRO A 5 -3.86 -19.44 9.99
CA PRO A 5 -2.42 -19.40 9.77
C PRO A 5 -1.95 -17.95 9.64
N ASP A 6 -0.69 -17.69 9.99
CA ASP A 6 -0.05 -16.40 9.71
C ASP A 6 -0.02 -16.11 8.19
N ALA A 7 0.23 -14.84 7.84
CA ALA A 7 0.13 -14.38 6.46
C ALA A 7 1.12 -15.11 5.51
N ASP A 8 2.32 -15.46 6.00
CA ASP A 8 3.33 -16.17 5.21
C ASP A 8 2.91 -17.63 4.96
N THR A 9 2.48 -18.32 6.01
CA THR A 9 1.95 -19.69 5.92
C THR A 9 0.72 -19.72 5.00
N PHE A 10 -0.19 -18.73 5.10
CA PHE A 10 -1.34 -18.62 4.21
C PHE A 10 -0.92 -18.43 2.75
N LYS A 11 0.05 -17.55 2.49
CA LYS A 11 0.60 -17.32 1.15
C LYS A 11 1.21 -18.62 0.59
N ARG A 12 2.08 -19.29 1.35
CA ARG A 12 2.71 -20.56 0.97
C ARG A 12 1.70 -21.71 0.78
N LEU A 13 0.57 -21.68 1.48
CA LEU A 13 -0.53 -22.62 1.25
C LEU A 13 -1.20 -22.33 -0.08
N THR A 14 -1.52 -21.08 -0.37
CA THR A 14 -2.30 -20.67 -1.55
C THR A 14 -1.49 -20.70 -2.84
N ASP A 15 -0.18 -20.42 -2.82
CA ASP A 15 0.72 -20.49 -3.98
C ASP A 15 1.17 -21.94 -4.30
N GLY A 16 0.92 -22.90 -3.40
CA GLY A 16 1.25 -24.30 -3.60
C GLY A 16 2.67 -24.70 -3.17
N SER A 17 3.45 -23.80 -2.57
CA SER A 17 4.80 -24.11 -2.06
C SER A 17 4.76 -25.09 -0.87
N LEU A 18 3.67 -25.08 -0.09
CA LEU A 18 3.40 -26.14 0.89
C LEU A 18 2.85 -27.38 0.19
N ARG A 19 3.64 -28.47 0.18
CA ARG A 19 3.30 -29.73 -0.47
C ARG A 19 2.86 -30.79 0.56
N GLY A 20 2.13 -31.82 0.10
CA GLY A 20 1.66 -32.93 0.90
C GLY A 20 0.13 -33.03 0.93
N PRO A 21 -0.41 -34.17 1.48
CA PRO A 21 -1.86 -34.42 1.47
C PRO A 21 -2.65 -33.42 2.31
N GLY A 22 -2.16 -32.98 3.46
CA GLY A 22 -2.80 -31.99 4.32
C GLY A 22 -2.96 -30.61 3.63
N PRO A 23 -1.89 -29.98 3.13
CA PRO A 23 -1.98 -28.77 2.34
C PRO A 23 -2.84 -28.90 1.07
N ALA A 24 -2.84 -30.07 0.41
CA ALA A 24 -3.70 -30.31 -0.74
C ALA A 24 -5.19 -30.33 -0.35
N ALA A 25 -5.55 -31.02 0.72
CA ALA A 25 -6.91 -31.05 1.26
C ALA A 25 -7.36 -29.65 1.72
N ALA A 26 -6.49 -28.89 2.39
CA ALA A 26 -6.76 -27.50 2.78
C ALA A 26 -7.04 -26.62 1.55
N ARG A 27 -6.25 -26.72 0.49
CA ARG A 27 -6.50 -26.01 -0.77
C ARG A 27 -7.82 -26.37 -1.42
N ALA A 28 -8.20 -27.67 -1.41
CA ALA A 28 -9.47 -28.12 -1.94
C ALA A 28 -10.65 -27.52 -1.15
N MET A 29 -10.55 -27.53 0.18
CA MET A 29 -11.56 -26.90 1.06
C MET A 29 -11.66 -25.39 0.79
N LEU A 30 -10.54 -24.69 0.71
CA LEU A 30 -10.52 -23.25 0.40
C LEU A 30 -11.11 -22.97 -0.99
N ALA A 31 -10.89 -23.85 -1.98
CA ALA A 31 -11.49 -23.73 -3.30
C ALA A 31 -13.02 -23.87 -3.23
N GLY A 32 -13.53 -24.81 -2.43
CA GLY A 32 -14.97 -24.92 -2.19
C GLY A 32 -15.58 -23.66 -1.58
N ILE A 33 -14.90 -23.03 -0.62
CA ILE A 33 -15.34 -21.78 0.03
C ILE A 33 -15.24 -20.58 -0.95
N SER A 34 -14.28 -20.58 -1.88
CA SER A 34 -14.13 -19.50 -2.86
C SER A 34 -15.30 -19.39 -3.83
N VAL A 35 -16.02 -20.50 -4.08
CA VAL A 35 -17.18 -20.49 -5.01
C VAL A 35 -18.30 -19.59 -4.49
N PRO A 36 -18.90 -19.81 -3.29
CA PRO A 36 -19.93 -18.93 -2.78
C PRO A 36 -19.41 -17.49 -2.54
N TYR A 37 -18.15 -17.30 -2.15
CA TYR A 37 -17.53 -15.99 -2.09
C TYR A 37 -17.57 -15.28 -3.46
N GLY A 38 -17.20 -15.98 -4.54
CA GLY A 38 -17.25 -15.47 -5.89
C GLY A 38 -18.67 -15.08 -6.33
N TRP A 39 -19.69 -15.87 -5.98
CA TRP A 39 -21.09 -15.55 -6.26
C TRP A 39 -21.56 -14.29 -5.52
N ILE A 40 -21.20 -14.14 -4.25
CA ILE A 40 -21.53 -12.95 -3.45
C ILE A 40 -20.91 -11.70 -4.07
N VAL A 41 -19.61 -11.78 -4.43
CA VAL A 41 -18.89 -10.68 -5.09
C VAL A 41 -19.53 -10.34 -6.44
N ALA A 42 -19.85 -11.34 -7.26
CA ALA A 42 -20.48 -11.14 -8.56
C ALA A 42 -21.89 -10.52 -8.42
N ALA A 43 -22.72 -11.05 -7.52
CA ALA A 43 -24.06 -10.52 -7.25
C ALA A 43 -24.00 -9.06 -6.78
N ARG A 44 -23.09 -8.74 -5.86
CA ARG A 44 -22.86 -7.36 -5.39
C ARG A 44 -22.45 -6.44 -6.55
N ASN A 45 -21.52 -6.87 -7.38
CA ASN A 45 -21.05 -6.07 -8.51
C ASN A 45 -22.16 -5.84 -9.54
N ILE A 46 -22.93 -6.87 -9.88
CA ILE A 46 -24.12 -6.76 -10.77
C ILE A 46 -25.14 -5.79 -10.18
N ALA A 47 -25.38 -5.84 -8.87
CA ALA A 47 -26.33 -4.94 -8.21
C ALA A 47 -25.89 -3.46 -8.32
N TYR A 48 -24.61 -3.16 -8.20
CA TYR A 48 -24.08 -1.81 -8.46
C TYR A 48 -24.15 -1.45 -9.95
N ASP A 49 -23.78 -2.36 -10.86
CA ASP A 49 -23.79 -2.11 -12.31
C ASP A 49 -25.21 -1.81 -12.80
N ARG A 50 -26.23 -2.47 -12.22
CA ARG A 50 -27.65 -2.25 -12.49
C ARG A 50 -28.28 -1.14 -11.66
N ARG A 51 -27.48 -0.39 -10.86
CA ARG A 51 -27.95 0.69 -9.98
C ARG A 51 -28.98 0.26 -8.93
N LEU A 52 -29.02 -1.03 -8.57
CA LEU A 52 -29.86 -1.55 -7.48
C LEU A 52 -29.31 -1.19 -6.10
N LEU A 53 -28.02 -0.92 -5.99
CA LEU A 53 -27.37 -0.41 -4.79
C LEU A 53 -27.03 1.07 -4.98
N ALA A 54 -27.33 1.85 -3.95
CA ALA A 54 -27.12 3.28 -3.99
C ALA A 54 -25.61 3.64 -4.00
N VAL A 55 -25.23 4.48 -4.95
CA VAL A 55 -23.94 5.16 -4.97
C VAL A 55 -24.17 6.59 -4.47
N ARG A 56 -23.32 7.08 -3.59
CA ARG A 56 -23.39 8.38 -2.95
C ARG A 56 -22.23 9.24 -3.35
N GLY A 57 -22.48 10.51 -3.65
CA GLY A 57 -21.41 11.48 -3.89
C GLY A 57 -20.60 11.79 -2.63
N GLY A 58 -19.36 12.18 -2.82
CA GLY A 58 -18.46 12.62 -1.76
C GLY A 58 -18.65 14.08 -1.34
N GLY A 59 -19.41 14.86 -2.11
CA GLY A 59 -19.54 16.33 -1.95
C GLY A 59 -18.38 17.12 -2.58
N VAL A 60 -17.31 16.45 -2.93
CA VAL A 60 -16.15 16.93 -3.69
C VAL A 60 -15.65 15.79 -4.58
N PRO A 61 -14.79 16.05 -5.58
CA PRO A 61 -14.19 15.00 -6.40
C PRO A 61 -13.47 13.95 -5.58
N VAL A 62 -13.58 12.69 -6.00
CA VAL A 62 -12.99 11.53 -5.33
C VAL A 62 -12.07 10.77 -6.28
N ILE A 63 -10.80 10.68 -5.93
CA ILE A 63 -9.80 9.87 -6.63
C ILE A 63 -9.56 8.63 -5.79
N SER A 64 -9.91 7.46 -6.33
CA SER A 64 -9.76 6.18 -5.64
C SER A 64 -8.45 5.52 -6.05
N ILE A 65 -7.68 5.06 -5.08
CA ILE A 65 -6.51 4.20 -5.28
C ILE A 65 -6.78 2.89 -4.55
N GLY A 66 -6.84 1.81 -5.30
CA GLY A 66 -7.13 0.49 -4.77
C GLY A 66 -6.34 -0.61 -5.45
N ASN A 67 -6.68 -1.86 -5.17
CA ASN A 67 -6.08 -3.03 -5.80
C ASN A 67 -7.08 -4.19 -5.87
N LEU A 68 -6.72 -5.25 -6.60
CA LEU A 68 -7.54 -6.46 -6.72
C LEU A 68 -7.21 -7.52 -5.68
N THR A 69 -5.99 -7.54 -5.16
CA THR A 69 -5.48 -8.63 -4.31
C THR A 69 -5.45 -8.25 -2.84
N LEU A 70 -5.48 -9.24 -1.97
CA LEU A 70 -5.05 -9.07 -0.58
C LEU A 70 -3.53 -8.91 -0.52
N GLY A 71 -3.03 -8.15 0.45
CA GLY A 71 -1.61 -7.93 0.66
C GLY A 71 -1.12 -6.55 0.23
N GLY A 72 0.16 -6.30 0.45
CA GLY A 72 0.83 -5.03 0.20
C GLY A 72 1.21 -4.83 -1.26
N THR A 73 0.33 -4.30 -2.07
CA THR A 73 0.58 -3.98 -3.49
C THR A 73 1.30 -2.65 -3.71
N GLY A 74 1.82 -2.02 -2.65
CA GLY A 74 2.51 -0.73 -2.75
C GLY A 74 1.58 0.47 -2.97
N LYS A 75 0.36 0.43 -2.45
CA LYS A 75 -0.61 1.55 -2.56
C LYS A 75 -0.19 2.79 -1.77
N THR A 76 0.35 2.64 -0.57
CA THR A 76 0.69 3.77 0.31
C THR A 76 1.58 4.82 -0.37
N PRO A 77 2.67 4.46 -1.09
CA PRO A 77 3.43 5.42 -1.88
C PRO A 77 2.65 6.08 -3.02
N LEU A 78 1.68 5.40 -3.63
CA LEU A 78 0.80 5.97 -4.66
C LEU A 78 -0.21 6.95 -4.06
N VAL A 79 -0.78 6.64 -2.91
CA VAL A 79 -1.68 7.54 -2.16
C VAL A 79 -0.95 8.83 -1.78
N ALA A 80 0.27 8.69 -1.23
CA ALA A 80 1.12 9.83 -0.91
C ALA A 80 1.49 10.65 -2.16
N TRP A 81 1.82 9.99 -3.27
CA TRP A 81 2.10 10.65 -4.54
C TRP A 81 0.89 11.43 -5.05
N ALA A 82 -0.30 10.85 -5.06
CA ALA A 82 -1.52 11.52 -5.51
C ALA A 82 -1.86 12.73 -4.63
N ALA A 83 -1.75 12.59 -3.31
CA ALA A 83 -1.97 13.68 -2.38
C ALA A 83 -0.97 14.84 -2.60
N ARG A 84 0.32 14.54 -2.82
CA ARG A 84 1.35 15.55 -3.16
C ARG A 84 1.06 16.22 -4.51
N THR A 85 0.68 15.46 -5.54
CA THR A 85 0.34 15.98 -6.86
C THR A 85 -0.82 16.96 -6.78
N LEU A 86 -1.87 16.64 -6.04
CA LEU A 86 -3.02 17.50 -5.82
C LEU A 86 -2.65 18.75 -5.02
N ALA A 87 -1.88 18.62 -3.95
CA ALA A 87 -1.42 19.75 -3.16
C ALA A 87 -0.54 20.70 -4.00
N ALA A 88 0.35 20.17 -4.83
CA ALA A 88 1.19 20.94 -5.75
C ALA A 88 0.36 21.67 -6.83
N ALA A 89 -0.81 21.14 -7.20
CA ALA A 89 -1.79 21.78 -8.08
C ALA A 89 -2.71 22.80 -7.35
N GLY A 90 -2.41 23.14 -6.10
CA GLY A 90 -3.16 24.11 -5.29
C GLY A 90 -4.47 23.59 -4.72
N ARG A 91 -4.69 22.25 -4.74
CA ARG A 91 -5.88 21.63 -4.12
C ARG A 91 -5.62 21.39 -2.64
N ARG A 92 -6.70 21.17 -1.89
CA ARG A 92 -6.68 20.78 -0.47
C ARG A 92 -7.15 19.33 -0.34
N PRO A 93 -6.26 18.34 -0.62
CA PRO A 93 -6.64 16.94 -0.54
C PRO A 93 -6.86 16.51 0.91
N ALA A 94 -7.74 15.52 1.11
CA ALA A 94 -7.79 14.70 2.31
C ALA A 94 -7.74 13.22 1.92
N ILE A 95 -7.06 12.42 2.73
CA ILE A 95 -7.00 10.98 2.56
C ILE A 95 -8.13 10.35 3.37
N VAL A 96 -8.90 9.46 2.76
CA VAL A 96 -9.96 8.70 3.43
C VAL A 96 -9.66 7.21 3.32
N SER A 97 -9.53 6.53 4.46
CA SER A 97 -9.21 5.09 4.51
C SER A 97 -10.15 4.31 5.44
N ARG A 98 -9.98 3.00 5.54
CA ARG A 98 -10.76 2.13 6.44
C ARG A 98 -10.36 2.24 7.90
N GLY A 99 -9.14 2.66 8.20
CA GLY A 99 -8.59 2.55 9.53
C GLY A 99 -8.40 1.08 9.94
N TYR A 100 -7.85 0.27 9.03
CA TYR A 100 -7.61 -1.15 9.32
C TYR A 100 -6.58 -1.28 10.46
N GLY A 101 -6.85 -2.20 11.41
CA GLY A 101 -5.94 -2.48 12.52
C GLY A 101 -5.95 -1.49 13.68
N ALA A 102 -6.58 -0.31 13.53
CA ALA A 102 -6.69 0.65 14.62
C ALA A 102 -7.85 0.30 15.57
N LYS A 103 -7.62 0.45 16.88
CA LYS A 103 -8.70 0.45 17.87
C LYS A 103 -9.50 1.76 17.76
N PRO A 104 -10.77 1.77 18.23
CA PRO A 104 -11.53 3.01 18.26
C PRO A 104 -10.76 4.13 18.99
N GLY A 105 -10.51 5.26 18.28
CA GLY A 105 -9.75 6.40 18.82
C GLY A 105 -8.23 6.34 18.59
N GLU A 106 -7.69 5.26 18.06
CA GLU A 106 -6.27 5.14 17.72
C GLU A 106 -6.03 5.46 16.22
N VAL A 107 -4.87 6.04 15.93
CA VAL A 107 -4.39 6.26 14.54
C VAL A 107 -3.76 4.96 14.04
N SER A 108 -4.19 4.45 12.87
CA SER A 108 -3.55 3.28 12.27
C SER A 108 -2.10 3.58 11.85
N ASP A 109 -1.26 2.54 11.80
CA ASP A 109 0.12 2.66 11.34
C ASP A 109 0.21 3.34 9.96
N GLU A 110 -0.68 2.97 9.03
CA GLU A 110 -0.75 3.56 7.68
C GLU A 110 -1.10 5.06 7.72
N ALA A 111 -2.01 5.45 8.61
CA ALA A 111 -2.37 6.86 8.78
C ALA A 111 -1.23 7.67 9.40
N ALA A 112 -0.51 7.09 10.37
CA ALA A 112 0.65 7.72 10.98
C ALA A 112 1.82 7.85 9.97
N GLU A 113 2.05 6.83 9.13
CA GLU A 113 3.03 6.86 8.05
C GLU A 113 2.70 7.97 7.04
N LEU A 114 1.44 8.03 6.56
CA LEU A 114 0.99 9.05 5.62
C LEU A 114 1.10 10.46 6.22
N ALA A 115 0.80 10.64 7.51
CA ALA A 115 0.95 11.93 8.18
C ALA A 115 2.40 12.44 8.20
N LEU A 116 3.38 11.54 8.31
CA LEU A 116 4.80 11.89 8.17
C LEU A 116 5.16 12.26 6.72
N VAL A 117 4.68 11.46 5.75
CA VAL A 117 5.09 11.58 4.34
C VAL A 117 4.41 12.77 3.63
N VAL A 118 3.16 13.06 3.98
CA VAL A 118 2.39 14.18 3.42
C VAL A 118 1.86 15.09 4.53
N PRO A 119 2.75 15.82 5.21
CA PRO A 119 2.36 16.68 6.31
C PRO A 119 1.36 17.75 5.82
N GLY A 120 0.36 18.02 6.65
CA GLY A 120 -0.70 18.98 6.32
C GLY A 120 -1.86 18.42 5.50
N VAL A 121 -1.79 17.16 5.04
CA VAL A 121 -2.92 16.46 4.40
C VAL A 121 -3.72 15.72 5.47
N PRO A 122 -4.98 16.10 5.75
CA PRO A 122 -5.80 15.42 6.74
C PRO A 122 -6.04 13.96 6.34
N HIS A 123 -5.98 13.05 7.31
CA HIS A 123 -6.38 11.65 7.15
C HIS A 123 -7.63 11.36 7.99
N VAL A 124 -8.65 10.82 7.35
CA VAL A 124 -9.91 10.41 7.98
C VAL A 124 -10.06 8.90 7.85
N ALA A 125 -9.98 8.21 8.97
CA ALA A 125 -10.20 6.76 9.05
C ALA A 125 -11.66 6.50 9.44
N ASP A 126 -12.46 5.93 8.52
CA ASP A 126 -13.85 5.56 8.77
C ASP A 126 -14.22 4.33 7.96
N ARG A 127 -14.93 3.37 8.56
CA ARG A 127 -15.46 2.19 7.85
C ARG A 127 -16.52 2.57 6.82
N ASP A 128 -17.36 3.57 7.09
CA ASP A 128 -18.25 4.19 6.11
C ASP A 128 -17.51 5.33 5.38
N ARG A 129 -16.95 5.02 4.19
CA ARG A 129 -16.21 6.00 3.39
C ARG A 129 -17.04 7.21 2.98
N VAL A 130 -18.38 7.07 2.91
CA VAL A 130 -19.27 8.22 2.65
C VAL A 130 -19.29 9.16 3.83
N ALA A 131 -19.35 8.63 5.05
CA ALA A 131 -19.22 9.43 6.28
C ALA A 131 -17.83 10.05 6.40
N GLY A 132 -16.77 9.26 6.13
CA GLY A 132 -15.40 9.74 6.09
C GLY A 132 -15.18 10.86 5.09
N ALA A 133 -15.74 10.74 3.88
CA ALA A 133 -15.69 11.77 2.86
C ALA A 133 -16.35 13.09 3.32
N ARG A 134 -17.55 13.00 3.90
CA ARG A 134 -18.23 14.17 4.47
C ARG A 134 -17.44 14.84 5.58
N ALA A 135 -16.86 14.04 6.48
CA ALA A 135 -16.01 14.56 7.55
C ALA A 135 -14.75 15.25 7.00
N ALA A 136 -14.16 14.75 5.92
CA ALA A 136 -13.04 15.40 5.24
C ALA A 136 -13.44 16.73 4.64
N VAL A 137 -14.59 16.80 3.97
CA VAL A 137 -15.14 18.05 3.39
C VAL A 137 -15.42 19.08 4.49
N THR A 138 -16.02 18.69 5.61
CA THR A 138 -16.26 19.56 6.77
C THR A 138 -14.96 20.15 7.33
N ARG A 139 -13.84 19.43 7.18
CA ARG A 139 -12.49 19.92 7.56
C ARG A 139 -11.82 20.77 6.48
N GLY A 140 -12.54 21.11 5.41
CA GLY A 140 -12.07 22.01 4.35
C GLY A 140 -11.39 21.33 3.16
N ALA A 141 -11.46 20.00 3.04
CA ALA A 141 -10.98 19.31 1.84
C ALA A 141 -11.83 19.67 0.62
N ASP A 142 -11.19 19.89 -0.52
CA ASP A 142 -11.86 20.14 -1.81
C ASP A 142 -11.64 18.99 -2.82
N VAL A 143 -10.88 17.97 -2.42
CA VAL A 143 -10.71 16.70 -3.15
C VAL A 143 -10.37 15.57 -2.17
N ILE A 144 -10.84 14.36 -2.45
CA ILE A 144 -10.57 13.18 -1.62
C ILE A 144 -9.68 12.21 -2.38
N VAL A 145 -8.64 11.70 -1.70
CA VAL A 145 -7.88 10.52 -2.10
C VAL A 145 -8.39 9.35 -1.26
N LEU A 146 -9.10 8.43 -1.90
CA LEU A 146 -9.68 7.27 -1.24
C LEU A 146 -8.68 6.11 -1.25
N ASP A 147 -8.12 5.77 -0.10
CA ASP A 147 -7.21 4.64 0.05
C ASP A 147 -7.98 3.32 0.19
N ASP A 148 -7.52 2.30 -0.53
CA ASP A 148 -8.13 0.97 -0.65
C ASP A 148 -9.60 1.04 -1.11
N GLY A 149 -9.85 1.90 -2.13
CA GLY A 149 -11.19 2.28 -2.55
C GLY A 149 -11.86 1.36 -3.58
N PHE A 150 -11.12 0.52 -4.33
CA PHE A 150 -11.63 -0.17 -5.51
C PHE A 150 -12.89 -1.02 -5.25
N GLN A 151 -12.94 -1.74 -4.12
CA GLN A 151 -14.10 -2.54 -3.70
C GLN A 151 -15.22 -1.70 -3.07
N HIS A 152 -14.94 -0.46 -2.64
CA HIS A 152 -15.93 0.35 -1.92
C HIS A 152 -16.81 1.16 -2.88
N ARG A 153 -17.65 0.49 -3.64
CA ARG A 153 -18.49 1.05 -4.72
C ARG A 153 -19.59 2.01 -4.25
N ARG A 154 -19.88 2.08 -2.95
CA ARG A 154 -20.92 2.96 -2.38
C ARG A 154 -20.58 4.45 -2.50
N LEU A 155 -19.30 4.82 -2.46
CA LEU A 155 -18.82 6.18 -2.70
C LEU A 155 -18.54 6.36 -4.19
N ALA A 156 -19.12 7.36 -4.82
CA ALA A 156 -18.84 7.74 -6.20
C ALA A 156 -17.35 8.17 -6.33
N ARG A 157 -16.79 7.93 -7.49
CA ARG A 157 -15.41 8.33 -7.80
C ARG A 157 -15.34 8.97 -9.17
N ASP A 158 -14.43 9.91 -9.33
CA ASP A 158 -14.17 10.65 -10.56
C ASP A 158 -12.95 10.08 -11.30
N LEU A 159 -12.07 9.37 -10.57
CA LEU A 159 -10.96 8.58 -11.13
C LEU A 159 -10.72 7.35 -10.24
N ASP A 160 -10.71 6.16 -10.85
CA ASP A 160 -10.46 4.89 -10.15
C ASP A 160 -9.13 4.29 -10.62
N ILE A 161 -8.09 4.38 -9.80
CA ILE A 161 -6.73 3.91 -10.06
C ILE A 161 -6.54 2.56 -9.37
N VAL A 162 -6.11 1.54 -10.13
CA VAL A 162 -5.83 0.20 -9.59
C VAL A 162 -4.35 -0.10 -9.63
N ALA A 163 -3.77 -0.35 -8.47
CA ALA A 163 -2.41 -0.83 -8.32
C ALA A 163 -2.33 -2.34 -8.54
N ILE A 164 -1.42 -2.77 -9.40
CA ILE A 164 -1.09 -4.18 -9.65
C ILE A 164 0.39 -4.39 -9.34
N ASP A 165 0.69 -5.37 -8.49
CA ASP A 165 2.06 -5.73 -8.14
C ASP A 165 2.71 -6.53 -9.27
N ALA A 166 3.78 -6.06 -9.86
CA ALA A 166 4.48 -6.75 -10.95
C ALA A 166 5.01 -8.13 -10.54
N THR A 167 5.31 -8.33 -9.25
CA THR A 167 5.85 -9.61 -8.74
C THR A 167 4.78 -10.67 -8.47
N ASP A 168 3.51 -10.26 -8.31
CA ASP A 168 2.36 -11.15 -8.14
C ASP A 168 1.08 -10.44 -8.63
N PRO A 169 0.89 -10.28 -9.95
CA PRO A 169 -0.14 -9.41 -10.53
C PRO A 169 -1.56 -9.74 -10.13
N PHE A 170 -1.86 -11.03 -9.99
CA PHE A 170 -3.22 -11.53 -9.72
C PHE A 170 -3.30 -12.46 -8.51
N GLY A 171 -2.31 -12.44 -7.61
CA GLY A 171 -2.38 -13.14 -6.33
C GLY A 171 -2.68 -14.64 -6.46
N GLY A 172 -1.96 -15.34 -7.37
CA GLY A 172 -2.17 -16.75 -7.67
C GLY A 172 -3.44 -17.03 -8.48
N GLU A 173 -4.04 -16.02 -9.13
CA GLU A 173 -5.18 -16.10 -10.08
C GLU A 173 -6.46 -16.72 -9.50
N ARG A 174 -6.59 -16.79 -8.20
CA ARG A 174 -7.73 -17.39 -7.50
C ARG A 174 -8.37 -16.40 -6.55
N LEU A 175 -9.70 -16.47 -6.48
CA LEU A 175 -10.45 -15.69 -5.50
C LEU A 175 -10.17 -16.15 -4.08
N PHE A 176 -10.26 -15.21 -3.15
CA PHE A 176 -10.20 -15.50 -1.72
C PHE A 176 -11.32 -16.48 -1.31
N PRO A 177 -11.05 -17.44 -0.41
CA PRO A 177 -9.79 -17.68 0.30
C PRO A 177 -8.82 -18.67 -0.40
N ARG A 178 -9.11 -19.17 -1.60
CA ARG A 178 -8.22 -20.10 -2.33
C ARG A 178 -6.97 -19.40 -2.89
N GLY A 179 -7.07 -18.12 -3.16
CA GLY A 179 -6.00 -17.23 -3.60
C GLY A 179 -6.18 -15.86 -2.97
N LEU A 180 -5.53 -14.85 -3.52
CA LEU A 180 -5.50 -13.50 -2.94
C LEU A 180 -6.46 -12.53 -3.64
N LEU A 181 -7.16 -12.91 -4.72
CA LEU A 181 -8.07 -12.01 -5.41
C LEU A 181 -9.31 -11.69 -4.55
N ARG A 182 -9.55 -10.40 -4.30
CA ARG A 182 -10.78 -9.88 -3.69
C ARG A 182 -11.96 -9.88 -4.65
N GLU A 183 -11.66 -9.69 -5.93
CA GLU A 183 -12.61 -9.66 -7.06
C GLU A 183 -11.96 -10.32 -8.28
N PRO A 184 -12.76 -10.84 -9.23
CA PRO A 184 -12.20 -11.39 -10.46
C PRO A 184 -11.50 -10.31 -11.28
N PRO A 185 -10.46 -10.65 -12.09
CA PRO A 185 -9.73 -9.69 -12.93
C PRO A 185 -10.62 -8.88 -13.86
N ALA A 186 -11.76 -9.44 -14.32
CA ALA A 186 -12.74 -8.72 -15.12
C ALA A 186 -13.31 -7.45 -14.43
N SER A 187 -13.16 -7.32 -13.11
CA SER A 187 -13.50 -6.10 -12.38
C SER A 187 -12.66 -4.89 -12.79
N LEU A 188 -11.48 -5.11 -13.41
CA LEU A 188 -10.62 -4.06 -13.99
C LEU A 188 -11.31 -3.22 -15.06
N ARG A 189 -12.44 -3.67 -15.62
CA ARG A 189 -13.26 -2.85 -16.53
C ARG A 189 -13.71 -1.52 -15.92
N ARG A 190 -13.75 -1.43 -14.59
CA ARG A 190 -14.13 -0.21 -13.88
C ARG A 190 -12.97 0.76 -13.65
N ALA A 191 -11.73 0.29 -13.80
CA ALA A 191 -10.56 1.11 -13.57
C ALA A 191 -10.35 2.08 -14.74
N ASP A 192 -10.17 3.35 -14.42
CA ASP A 192 -9.80 4.39 -15.39
C ASP A 192 -8.29 4.35 -15.66
N ALA A 193 -7.51 3.97 -14.64
CA ALA A 193 -6.07 3.83 -14.73
C ALA A 193 -5.58 2.56 -14.02
N VAL A 194 -4.52 1.95 -14.55
CA VAL A 194 -3.78 0.86 -13.91
C VAL A 194 -2.33 1.29 -13.71
N VAL A 195 -1.84 1.13 -12.49
CA VAL A 195 -0.43 1.37 -12.14
C VAL A 195 0.22 0.04 -11.80
N LEU A 196 1.17 -0.38 -12.63
CA LEU A 196 2.03 -1.53 -12.36
C LEU A 196 3.08 -1.10 -11.34
N THR A 197 2.92 -1.50 -10.09
CA THR A 197 3.88 -1.22 -9.02
C THR A 197 5.02 -2.21 -9.01
N ARG A 198 6.16 -1.87 -8.40
CA ARG A 198 7.38 -2.68 -8.42
C ARG A 198 7.83 -3.07 -9.84
N ALA A 199 7.54 -2.24 -10.83
CA ALA A 199 7.81 -2.54 -12.24
C ALA A 199 9.29 -2.86 -12.53
N ALA A 200 10.23 -2.26 -11.80
CA ALA A 200 11.66 -2.55 -11.92
C ALA A 200 12.08 -3.94 -11.38
N ALA A 201 11.20 -4.66 -10.67
CA ALA A 201 11.50 -5.99 -10.16
C ALA A 201 11.31 -7.10 -11.21
N VAL A 202 10.76 -6.78 -12.37
CA VAL A 202 10.53 -7.70 -13.48
C VAL A 202 11.05 -7.12 -14.79
N ASP A 203 11.36 -7.98 -15.76
CA ASP A 203 11.84 -7.56 -17.07
C ASP A 203 10.76 -6.91 -17.96
N ALA A 204 11.15 -6.36 -19.09
CA ALA A 204 10.24 -5.68 -20.00
C ALA A 204 9.20 -6.62 -20.64
N GLU A 205 9.56 -7.87 -20.90
CA GLU A 205 8.66 -8.87 -21.47
C GLU A 205 7.56 -9.25 -20.47
N SER A 206 7.93 -9.47 -19.22
CA SER A 206 6.99 -9.71 -18.11
C SER A 206 6.03 -8.53 -17.93
N ARG A 207 6.51 -7.27 -17.94
CA ARG A 207 5.63 -6.09 -17.87
C ARG A 207 4.65 -6.04 -19.05
N ALA A 208 5.13 -6.31 -20.26
CA ALA A 208 4.27 -6.35 -21.45
C ALA A 208 3.24 -7.49 -21.36
N ALA A 209 3.61 -8.66 -20.83
CA ALA A 209 2.70 -9.78 -20.61
C ALA A 209 1.62 -9.42 -19.58
N ILE A 210 1.98 -8.77 -18.46
CA ILE A 210 1.03 -8.30 -17.47
C ILE A 210 0.04 -7.30 -18.08
N ARG A 211 0.54 -6.33 -18.87
CA ARG A 211 -0.31 -5.35 -19.55
C ARG A 211 -1.31 -6.04 -20.49
N ARG A 212 -0.86 -7.02 -21.29
CA ARG A 212 -1.75 -7.82 -22.16
C ARG A 212 -2.82 -8.56 -21.34
N ALA A 213 -2.45 -9.17 -20.21
CA ALA A 213 -3.38 -9.87 -19.34
C ALA A 213 -4.43 -8.91 -18.73
N VAL A 214 -4.03 -7.70 -18.34
CA VAL A 214 -4.94 -6.66 -17.87
C VAL A 214 -5.92 -6.24 -18.97
N ILE A 215 -5.44 -5.99 -20.20
CA ILE A 215 -6.30 -5.66 -21.36
C ILE A 215 -7.28 -6.79 -21.64
N ALA A 216 -6.81 -8.04 -21.64
CA ALA A 216 -7.68 -9.22 -21.84
C ALA A 216 -8.74 -9.32 -20.74
N ALA A 217 -8.39 -9.10 -19.48
CA ALA A 217 -9.33 -9.11 -18.36
C ALA A 217 -10.39 -8.00 -18.47
N ARG A 218 -10.08 -6.89 -19.14
CA ARG A 218 -11.01 -5.79 -19.46
C ARG A 218 -11.90 -6.09 -20.68
N GLY A 219 -11.76 -7.24 -21.32
CA GLY A 219 -12.49 -7.60 -22.54
C GLY A 219 -11.88 -7.02 -23.81
N GLY A 220 -10.59 -6.74 -23.81
CA GLY A 220 -9.83 -6.16 -24.94
C GLY A 220 -9.76 -4.63 -24.95
N ASP A 221 -10.42 -3.97 -23.99
CA ASP A 221 -10.38 -2.50 -23.87
C ASP A 221 -9.01 -2.03 -23.36
N SER A 222 -8.29 -1.30 -24.22
CA SER A 222 -6.98 -0.69 -23.94
C SER A 222 -7.04 0.81 -23.68
N SER A 223 -8.22 1.40 -23.57
CA SER A 223 -8.43 2.85 -23.41
C SER A 223 -8.00 3.39 -22.03
N MET A 224 -7.73 2.50 -21.05
CA MET A 224 -7.27 2.89 -19.72
C MET A 224 -5.89 3.55 -19.77
N LEU A 225 -5.63 4.46 -18.86
CA LEU A 225 -4.29 4.94 -18.58
C LEU A 225 -3.43 3.81 -18.03
N TRP A 226 -2.22 3.68 -18.54
CA TRP A 226 -1.22 2.70 -18.04
C TRP A 226 0.00 3.42 -17.54
N ALA A 227 0.39 3.15 -16.30
CA ALA A 227 1.63 3.65 -15.73
C ALA A 227 2.45 2.52 -15.10
N GLU A 228 3.77 2.66 -15.12
CA GLU A 228 4.71 1.75 -14.47
C GLU A 228 5.47 2.51 -13.39
N ALA A 229 5.34 2.05 -12.15
CA ALA A 229 5.94 2.67 -10.98
C ALA A 229 6.88 1.70 -10.26
N SER A 230 7.95 2.23 -9.72
CA SER A 230 8.86 1.54 -8.82
C SER A 230 8.91 2.26 -7.48
N HIS A 231 9.14 1.50 -6.43
CA HIS A 231 9.35 2.05 -5.10
C HIS A 231 10.84 2.34 -4.94
N ARG A 232 11.19 3.61 -4.83
CA ARG A 232 12.58 4.02 -4.67
C ARG A 232 12.78 4.78 -3.36
N PRO A 233 13.90 4.53 -2.69
CA PRO A 233 14.37 5.40 -1.62
C PRO A 233 14.52 6.83 -2.12
N VAL A 234 14.02 7.80 -1.36
CA VAL A 234 14.09 9.22 -1.73
C VAL A 234 14.70 10.09 -0.63
N ALA A 235 14.61 9.68 0.63
CA ALA A 235 15.18 10.41 1.75
C ALA A 235 15.30 9.50 2.99
N LEU A 236 15.98 9.97 4.00
CA LEU A 236 15.85 9.48 5.37
C LEU A 236 14.99 10.46 6.16
N ARG A 237 14.09 9.93 6.98
CA ARG A 237 13.16 10.74 7.77
C ARG A 237 13.29 10.39 9.25
N ASP A 238 13.37 11.39 10.11
CA ASP A 238 13.27 11.21 11.55
C ASP A 238 11.81 11.28 12.04
N HIS A 239 11.59 10.94 13.30
CA HIS A 239 10.24 10.93 13.89
C HIS A 239 9.63 12.34 14.04
N ALA A 240 10.45 13.40 14.09
CA ALA A 240 9.98 14.78 14.09
C ALA A 240 9.58 15.28 12.69
N GLY A 241 9.76 14.47 11.65
CA GLY A 241 9.45 14.81 10.26
C GLY A 241 10.61 15.43 9.49
N GLY A 242 11.79 15.58 10.12
CA GLY A 242 13.01 16.07 9.47
C GLY A 242 13.45 15.15 8.34
N LEU A 243 13.85 15.76 7.22
CA LEU A 243 14.36 15.07 6.03
C LEU A 243 15.88 15.15 5.98
N HIS A 244 16.50 14.02 5.68
CA HIS A 244 17.94 13.90 5.51
C HIS A 244 18.26 13.20 4.19
N ASP A 245 19.40 13.56 3.60
CA ASP A 245 19.85 12.99 2.33
C ASP A 245 20.22 11.50 2.49
N LEU A 246 19.97 10.72 1.43
CA LEU A 246 20.37 9.31 1.35
C LEU A 246 21.89 9.12 1.39
N ASP A 247 22.66 10.12 0.96
CA ASP A 247 24.12 10.08 0.97
C ASP A 247 24.71 9.93 2.39
N ARG A 248 23.93 10.23 3.45
CA ARG A 248 24.31 9.92 4.83
C ARG A 248 24.53 8.42 5.10
N LEU A 249 23.95 7.55 4.26
CA LEU A 249 24.15 6.09 4.38
C LEU A 249 25.47 5.63 3.77
N ARG A 250 26.03 6.37 2.82
CA ARG A 250 27.20 5.94 2.07
C ARG A 250 28.44 5.85 2.98
N GLY A 251 28.94 4.63 3.17
CA GLY A 251 30.04 4.34 4.08
C GLY A 251 29.70 4.52 5.56
N CYS A 252 28.44 4.86 5.88
CA CYS A 252 28.00 4.98 7.26
C CYS A 252 27.78 3.60 7.87
N ARG A 253 28.34 3.39 9.08
CA ARG A 253 28.11 2.19 9.87
C ARG A 253 26.73 2.27 10.53
N VAL A 254 25.80 1.39 10.13
CA VAL A 254 24.42 1.44 10.57
C VAL A 254 24.00 0.18 11.33
N ALA A 255 23.11 0.35 12.31
CA ALA A 255 22.31 -0.74 12.86
C ALA A 255 20.89 -0.61 12.31
N ALA A 256 20.40 -1.65 11.62
CA ALA A 256 19.10 -1.59 10.98
C ALA A 256 18.14 -2.63 11.56
N PHE A 257 16.84 -2.31 11.55
CA PHE A 257 15.77 -3.23 11.93
C PHE A 257 14.52 -2.99 11.10
N ALA A 258 13.71 -4.04 10.91
CA ALA A 258 12.46 -3.94 10.16
C ALA A 258 11.44 -5.00 10.59
N GLY A 259 10.18 -4.58 10.80
CA GLY A 259 9.00 -5.41 11.04
C GLY A 259 8.04 -5.37 9.85
N ILE A 260 8.51 -5.78 8.69
CA ILE A 260 7.76 -5.78 7.41
C ILE A 260 7.81 -7.16 6.75
N GLY A 261 6.88 -7.43 5.82
CA GLY A 261 6.76 -8.73 5.13
C GLY A 261 7.98 -9.14 4.27
N ASN A 262 8.88 -8.21 3.92
CA ASN A 262 10.12 -8.53 3.20
C ASN A 262 11.33 -7.80 3.79
N PRO A 263 11.83 -8.23 4.95
CA PRO A 263 12.97 -7.61 5.61
C PRO A 263 14.28 -7.76 4.82
N ALA A 264 14.42 -8.82 4.02
CA ALA A 264 15.59 -9.03 3.20
C ALA A 264 15.74 -7.96 2.10
N ALA A 265 14.62 -7.55 1.49
CA ALA A 265 14.63 -6.47 0.50
C ALA A 265 15.03 -5.12 1.13
N PHE A 266 14.60 -4.83 2.34
CA PHE A 266 15.02 -3.62 3.07
C PHE A 266 16.54 -3.62 3.32
N ARG A 267 17.09 -4.75 3.81
CA ARG A 267 18.52 -4.91 3.99
C ARG A 267 19.29 -4.71 2.69
N SER A 268 18.82 -5.34 1.59
CA SER A 268 19.44 -5.20 0.27
C SER A 268 19.42 -3.75 -0.22
N THR A 269 18.33 -3.02 0.02
CA THR A 269 18.20 -1.60 -0.33
C THR A 269 19.23 -0.75 0.41
N LEU A 270 19.42 -0.95 1.72
CA LEU A 270 20.41 -0.23 2.50
C LEU A 270 21.85 -0.53 2.01
N THR A 271 22.15 -1.80 1.71
CA THR A 271 23.43 -2.18 1.10
C THR A 271 23.64 -1.51 -0.26
N GLY A 272 22.60 -1.46 -1.12
CA GLY A 272 22.64 -0.78 -2.42
C GLY A 272 22.83 0.73 -2.32
N LEU A 273 22.46 1.34 -1.19
CA LEU A 273 22.70 2.75 -0.88
C LEU A 273 24.11 2.98 -0.27
N GLY A 274 24.92 1.94 -0.13
CA GLY A 274 26.28 2.02 0.36
C GLY A 274 26.42 2.02 1.89
N ALA A 275 25.39 1.60 2.63
CA ALA A 275 25.47 1.47 4.09
C ALA A 275 26.32 0.27 4.51
N ASP A 276 27.19 0.46 5.53
CA ASP A 276 27.88 -0.62 6.24
C ASP A 276 26.96 -1.13 7.37
N ILE A 277 26.29 -2.27 7.13
CA ILE A 277 25.30 -2.82 8.06
C ILE A 277 26.02 -3.62 9.16
N ALA A 278 26.32 -2.96 10.28
CA ALA A 278 26.98 -3.55 11.45
C ALA A 278 26.07 -4.51 12.23
N ALA A 279 24.77 -4.24 12.27
CA ALA A 279 23.77 -5.11 12.88
C ALA A 279 22.46 -5.04 12.11
N TYR A 280 21.74 -6.18 12.06
CA TYR A 280 20.42 -6.25 11.43
C TYR A 280 19.48 -7.12 12.27
N THR A 281 18.33 -6.56 12.68
CA THR A 281 17.33 -7.25 13.50
C THR A 281 15.99 -7.31 12.74
N PRO A 282 15.63 -8.43 12.13
CA PRO A 282 14.31 -8.61 11.54
C PRO A 282 13.26 -8.92 12.60
N PHE A 283 12.07 -8.33 12.48
CA PHE A 283 10.89 -8.65 13.26
C PHE A 283 9.78 -9.22 12.37
N ALA A 284 8.77 -9.81 12.98
CA ALA A 284 7.58 -10.25 12.25
C ALA A 284 6.86 -9.04 11.62
N ASP A 285 6.15 -9.25 10.50
CA ASP A 285 5.35 -8.18 9.88
C ASP A 285 4.31 -7.65 10.87
N HIS A 286 4.12 -6.34 10.89
CA HIS A 286 3.26 -5.63 11.84
C HIS A 286 3.66 -5.77 13.32
N HIS A 287 4.93 -6.06 13.61
CA HIS A 287 5.42 -6.17 15.00
C HIS A 287 5.04 -4.92 15.83
N ALA A 288 4.57 -5.15 17.05
CA ALA A 288 4.31 -4.11 18.03
C ALA A 288 5.51 -4.02 18.97
N TYR A 289 6.26 -2.92 18.89
CA TYR A 289 7.48 -2.73 19.69
C TYR A 289 7.13 -2.41 21.14
N GLY A 290 7.49 -3.32 22.06
CA GLY A 290 7.41 -3.09 23.50
C GLY A 290 8.69 -2.48 24.05
N ASP A 291 8.68 -2.08 25.34
CA ASP A 291 9.85 -1.49 25.99
C ASP A 291 11.07 -2.43 25.97
N GLY A 292 10.86 -3.73 26.16
CA GLY A 292 11.92 -4.73 26.09
C GLY A 292 12.57 -4.84 24.69
N ASP A 293 11.78 -4.72 23.60
CA ASP A 293 12.30 -4.69 22.23
C ASP A 293 13.16 -3.44 22.00
N LEU A 294 12.70 -2.28 22.50
CA LEU A 294 13.39 -1.01 22.35
C LEU A 294 14.70 -0.99 23.16
N GLU A 295 14.73 -1.58 24.34
CA GLU A 295 15.95 -1.76 25.15
C GLU A 295 16.95 -2.68 24.46
N ALA A 296 16.51 -3.82 23.93
CA ALA A 296 17.32 -4.76 23.19
C ALA A 296 17.91 -4.12 21.91
N LEU A 297 17.07 -3.38 21.16
CA LEU A 297 17.51 -2.62 19.99
C LEU A 297 18.56 -1.56 20.39
N ALA A 298 18.32 -0.78 21.45
CA ALA A 298 19.26 0.23 21.92
C ALA A 298 20.60 -0.39 22.36
N ALA A 299 20.58 -1.55 23.00
CA ALA A 299 21.80 -2.30 23.33
C ALA A 299 22.53 -2.76 22.07
N THR A 300 21.81 -3.34 21.10
CA THR A 300 22.38 -3.78 19.82
C THR A 300 23.01 -2.61 19.05
N VAL A 301 22.33 -1.47 18.97
CA VAL A 301 22.84 -0.27 18.30
C VAL A 301 24.14 0.20 18.94
N ARG A 302 24.19 0.30 20.29
CA ARG A 302 25.40 0.71 21.01
C ARG A 302 26.57 -0.25 20.83
N THR A 303 26.32 -1.56 20.95
CA THR A 303 27.39 -2.58 20.88
C THR A 303 27.92 -2.79 19.47
N SER A 304 27.10 -2.49 18.43
CA SER A 304 27.51 -2.61 17.03
C SER A 304 28.47 -1.51 16.58
N GLY A 305 28.65 -0.44 17.37
CA GLY A 305 29.41 0.74 16.96
C GLY A 305 28.80 1.50 15.81
N ALA A 306 27.46 1.38 15.61
CA ALA A 306 26.74 2.10 14.59
C ALA A 306 26.68 3.61 14.89
N ALA A 307 26.82 4.41 13.85
CA ALA A 307 26.66 5.87 13.93
C ALA A 307 25.20 6.31 13.68
N LEU A 308 24.38 5.40 13.15
CA LEU A 308 22.98 5.66 12.78
C LEU A 308 22.15 4.38 12.97
N ALA A 309 20.96 4.51 13.56
CA ALA A 309 19.95 3.48 13.56
C ALA A 309 18.99 3.72 12.39
N VAL A 310 18.69 2.67 11.60
CA VAL A 310 17.86 2.81 10.39
C VAL A 310 16.72 1.79 10.40
N THR A 311 15.51 2.27 10.10
CA THR A 311 14.32 1.42 10.04
C THR A 311 13.43 1.79 8.85
N THR A 312 12.22 1.22 8.77
CA THR A 312 11.19 1.62 7.80
C THR A 312 10.27 2.70 8.39
N LEU A 313 9.58 3.47 7.55
CA LEU A 313 8.59 4.45 8.03
C LEU A 313 7.49 3.78 8.87
N LYS A 314 7.04 2.59 8.44
CA LYS A 314 6.03 1.79 9.14
C LYS A 314 6.47 1.41 10.57
N ASP A 315 7.76 1.17 10.77
CA ASP A 315 8.29 0.85 12.09
C ASP A 315 8.59 2.13 12.90
N LEU A 316 9.08 3.18 12.24
CA LEU A 316 9.39 4.46 12.91
C LEU A 316 8.15 5.03 13.63
N VAL A 317 6.97 4.99 13.00
CA VAL A 317 5.72 5.50 13.60
C VAL A 317 5.26 4.71 14.82
N LYS A 318 5.70 3.45 14.94
CA LYS A 318 5.43 2.60 16.11
C LYS A 318 6.44 2.83 17.23
N VAL A 319 7.72 2.95 16.88
CA VAL A 319 8.82 3.16 17.83
C VAL A 319 8.71 4.52 18.53
N ARG A 320 8.31 5.58 17.82
CA ARG A 320 8.06 6.93 18.34
C ARG A 320 9.23 7.50 19.14
N ARG A 321 10.46 7.27 18.68
CA ARG A 321 11.70 7.76 19.30
C ARG A 321 12.56 8.48 18.27
N LEU A 322 13.34 9.46 18.72
CA LEU A 322 14.33 10.17 17.90
C LEU A 322 15.67 9.49 17.87
N ASP A 323 15.94 8.65 18.88
CA ASP A 323 17.17 7.88 19.00
C ASP A 323 16.93 6.49 19.62
N LEU A 324 17.93 5.63 19.48
CA LEU A 324 18.04 4.35 20.16
C LEU A 324 19.39 4.31 20.91
N GLY A 325 19.30 4.49 22.23
CA GLY A 325 20.50 4.47 23.08
C GLY A 325 21.47 5.63 22.84
N GLY A 326 20.97 6.81 22.48
CA GLY A 326 21.75 8.00 22.16
C GLY A 326 22.23 8.06 20.70
N ILE A 327 21.92 7.06 19.87
CA ILE A 327 22.24 7.05 18.44
C ILE A 327 21.00 7.47 17.64
N PRO A 328 21.09 8.47 16.75
CA PRO A 328 19.95 8.96 15.97
C PRO A 328 19.22 7.83 15.23
N LEU A 329 17.88 7.86 15.27
CA LEU A 329 17.02 6.92 14.56
C LEU A 329 16.35 7.62 13.37
N VAL A 330 16.50 7.02 12.19
CA VAL A 330 15.84 7.48 10.97
C VAL A 330 15.15 6.32 10.25
N ALA A 331 14.16 6.63 9.45
CA ALA A 331 13.54 5.67 8.56
C ALA A 331 13.86 5.97 7.10
N LEU A 332 13.99 4.93 6.31
CA LEU A 332 14.10 5.05 4.86
C LEU A 332 12.72 5.40 4.27
N GLU A 333 12.59 6.59 3.71
CA GLU A 333 11.37 6.99 2.99
C GLU A 333 11.41 6.44 1.57
N ILE A 334 10.32 5.75 1.20
CA ILE A 334 10.12 5.18 -0.12
C ILE A 334 9.01 5.97 -0.84
N ALA A 335 9.27 6.39 -2.06
CA ALA A 335 8.27 7.02 -2.92
C ALA A 335 8.00 6.21 -4.19
N ALA A 336 6.82 6.40 -4.76
CA ALA A 336 6.50 5.92 -6.09
C ALA A 336 7.20 6.82 -7.13
N THR A 337 8.02 6.21 -7.97
CA THR A 337 8.69 6.86 -9.11
C THR A 337 8.24 6.16 -10.39
N PHE A 338 7.82 6.94 -11.38
CA PHE A 338 7.28 6.40 -12.62
C PHE A 338 8.36 6.31 -13.69
N SER A 339 8.38 5.19 -14.41
CA SER A 339 9.19 4.99 -15.61
C SER A 339 8.38 5.13 -16.89
N VAL A 340 7.04 4.95 -16.80
CA VAL A 340 6.09 5.05 -17.91
C VAL A 340 4.80 5.67 -17.40
N GLY A 341 4.18 6.58 -18.13
CA GLY A 341 2.82 7.07 -17.93
C GLY A 341 2.61 7.93 -16.67
N GLY A 342 3.70 8.40 -16.04
CA GLY A 342 3.61 9.18 -14.80
C GLY A 342 2.99 10.56 -14.99
N ASP A 343 3.37 11.26 -16.07
CA ASP A 343 2.89 12.61 -16.36
C ASP A 343 1.42 12.58 -16.79
N GLU A 344 1.02 11.60 -17.61
CA GLU A 344 -0.37 11.40 -18.02
C GLU A 344 -1.25 11.06 -16.82
N LEU A 345 -0.76 10.23 -15.91
CA LEU A 345 -1.48 9.89 -14.69
C LEU A 345 -1.61 11.12 -13.77
N ALA A 346 -0.55 11.93 -13.64
CA ALA A 346 -0.60 13.17 -12.86
C ALA A 346 -1.61 14.16 -13.45
N ALA A 347 -1.60 14.33 -14.78
CA ALA A 347 -2.57 15.17 -15.48
C ALA A 347 -4.01 14.67 -15.25
N ALA A 348 -4.25 13.36 -15.30
CA ALA A 348 -5.57 12.77 -15.03
C ALA A 348 -6.02 12.98 -13.59
N VAL A 349 -5.12 12.84 -12.59
CA VAL A 349 -5.39 13.11 -11.18
C VAL A 349 -5.81 14.57 -10.97
N VAL A 350 -5.07 15.52 -11.59
CA VAL A 350 -5.40 16.95 -11.49
C VAL A 350 -6.71 17.26 -12.22
N ALA A 351 -6.92 16.73 -13.42
CA ALA A 351 -8.17 16.93 -14.18
C ALA A 351 -9.40 16.38 -13.42
N ALA A 352 -9.30 15.18 -12.85
CA ALA A 352 -10.36 14.59 -12.04
C ALA A 352 -10.70 15.44 -10.81
N SER A 353 -9.73 16.14 -10.23
CA SER A 353 -9.95 17.03 -9.08
C SER A 353 -10.74 18.31 -9.43
N GLN A 354 -10.89 18.60 -10.71
CA GLN A 354 -11.62 19.78 -11.20
C GLN A 354 -13.05 19.42 -11.64
N SER A 355 -13.43 18.14 -11.62
CA SER A 355 -14.78 17.73 -11.98
C SER A 355 -15.80 18.32 -11.01
N VAL A 356 -17.00 18.59 -11.54
CA VAL A 356 -18.12 19.04 -10.69
C VAL A 356 -18.54 17.88 -9.79
N ALA A 357 -18.56 18.10 -8.49
CA ALA A 357 -18.90 17.09 -7.48
C ALA A 357 -20.25 16.40 -7.86
N ARG A 358 -20.25 15.08 -7.95
CA ARG A 358 -21.42 14.24 -8.23
C ARG A 358 -22.21 13.91 -6.97
#